data_994871a2790cdfb1530fce68cba2e7f9
#
_entry.id   994871a2790cdfb1530fce68cba2e7f9
#
_cell.length_a   1.000
_cell.length_b   1.000
_cell.length_c   1.000
_cell.angle_alpha   90.00
_cell.angle_beta   90.00
_cell.angle_gamma   90.00
#
_symmetry.space_group_name_H-M   'P 1'
#
loop_
_entity.id
_entity.type
_entity.pdbx_description
1 polymer ?
#
loop_
_entity_poly.entity_id
_entity_poly.type
_entity_poly.pdbx_seq_one_letter_code
_entity_poly.pdbx_strand_id
1 'polypeptide(L)'
;VTRELLSNNSVKGIIFSGGPKSVHEKNSPKIDTYIYEQGIPILGICYGLQLIAKQFGGKITPSKDREFGKTQIKFKKRSPLLENVLLPSKRLQVWMSHSDKISIIPDSFQKIASSDNCEFAVIQNKKKKLYGVQFHPEVVHTIGGTKILKNFIRNICGCSAKWNMKFFKKKIIEDIKMLVGKEKVICGLSG
;
A
#
# COMPACT_ATOMS: atom_id res chain seq x y z
N VAL A 1 -8.51 8.53 -8.80
CA VAL A 1 -9.74 7.86 -8.32
C VAL A 1 -10.83 8.91 -8.37
N THR A 2 -11.86 8.71 -9.20
CA THR A 2 -12.98 9.64 -9.34
C THR A 2 -14.01 9.39 -8.24
N ARG A 3 -14.81 10.42 -7.90
CA ARG A 3 -15.93 10.30 -6.95
C ARG A 3 -16.94 9.26 -7.41
N GLU A 4 -17.22 9.22 -8.70
CA GLU A 4 -18.11 8.25 -9.35
C GLU A 4 -17.67 6.79 -9.13
N LEU A 5 -16.36 6.51 -9.24
CA LEU A 5 -15.82 5.18 -8.97
C LEU A 5 -16.01 4.77 -7.50
N LEU A 6 -15.91 5.72 -6.56
CA LEU A 6 -16.06 5.44 -5.13
C LEU A 6 -17.52 5.33 -4.68
N SER A 7 -18.44 6.00 -5.37
CA SER A 7 -19.89 5.88 -5.11
C SER A 7 -20.45 4.51 -5.50
N ASN A 8 -19.74 3.79 -6.36
CA ASN A 8 -20.05 2.41 -6.67
C ASN A 8 -19.57 1.50 -5.52
N ASN A 9 -20.53 0.89 -4.79
CA ASN A 9 -20.28 -0.02 -3.64
C ASN A 9 -19.38 -1.25 -3.95
N SER A 10 -18.85 -1.34 -5.17
CA SER A 10 -17.92 -2.40 -5.58
C SER A 10 -16.50 -2.20 -5.04
N VAL A 11 -16.08 -0.97 -4.70
CA VAL A 11 -14.75 -0.69 -4.16
C VAL A 11 -14.67 -1.14 -2.70
N LYS A 12 -13.86 -2.15 -2.42
CA LYS A 12 -13.70 -2.73 -1.07
C LYS A 12 -12.46 -2.26 -0.34
N GLY A 13 -11.50 -1.68 -1.06
CA GLY A 13 -10.24 -1.18 -0.48
C GLY A 13 -9.46 -0.37 -1.49
N ILE A 14 -8.55 0.47 -1.00
CA ILE A 14 -7.70 1.34 -1.80
C ILE A 14 -6.25 1.13 -1.38
N ILE A 15 -5.34 1.06 -2.35
CA ILE A 15 -3.90 1.02 -2.10
C ILE A 15 -3.27 2.27 -2.70
N PHE A 16 -2.59 3.06 -1.88
CA PHE A 16 -1.71 4.12 -2.34
C PHE A 16 -0.31 3.53 -2.46
N SER A 17 0.17 3.40 -3.68
CA SER A 17 1.48 2.80 -3.97
C SER A 17 2.64 3.73 -3.61
N GLY A 18 3.85 3.20 -3.67
CA GLY A 18 5.08 3.97 -3.61
C GLY A 18 5.23 4.89 -4.82
N GLY A 19 6.19 5.81 -4.74
CA GLY A 19 6.52 6.73 -5.82
C GLY A 19 7.90 7.36 -5.61
N PRO A 20 8.53 7.85 -6.68
CA PRO A 20 9.91 8.38 -6.62
C PRO A 20 10.00 9.79 -6.03
N LYS A 21 8.87 10.50 -5.89
CA LYS A 21 8.84 11.89 -5.44
C LYS A 21 8.75 12.00 -3.92
N SER A 22 9.27 13.12 -3.39
CA SER A 22 9.03 13.52 -2.01
C SER A 22 7.65 14.17 -1.84
N VAL A 23 7.00 13.97 -0.70
CA VAL A 23 5.74 14.65 -0.34
C VAL A 23 5.90 16.17 -0.17
N HIS A 24 7.14 16.67 -0.16
CA HIS A 24 7.48 18.09 -0.09
C HIS A 24 7.58 18.75 -1.45
N GLU A 25 7.73 17.98 -2.52
CA GLU A 25 7.84 18.53 -3.87
C GLU A 25 6.53 19.19 -4.32
N LYS A 26 6.64 20.35 -4.99
CA LYS A 26 5.50 21.14 -5.46
C LYS A 26 4.56 20.34 -6.38
N ASN A 27 5.13 19.50 -7.25
CA ASN A 27 4.40 18.69 -8.24
C ASN A 27 4.31 17.23 -7.83
N SER A 28 4.32 16.93 -6.52
CA SER A 28 4.12 15.58 -6.01
C SER A 28 2.65 15.15 -6.12
N PRO A 29 2.36 13.89 -6.39
CA PRO A 29 0.98 13.38 -6.37
C PRO A 29 0.31 13.66 -5.03
N LYS A 30 -0.94 14.10 -5.07
CA LYS A 30 -1.77 14.37 -3.89
C LYS A 30 -3.01 13.50 -3.94
N ILE A 31 -3.61 13.29 -2.78
CA ILE A 31 -4.86 12.55 -2.62
C ILE A 31 -5.95 13.53 -2.17
N ASP A 32 -7.11 13.46 -2.82
CA ASP A 32 -8.29 14.21 -2.40
C ASP A 32 -8.73 13.73 -1.00
N THR A 33 -8.97 14.69 -0.09
CA THR A 33 -9.42 14.42 1.29
C THR A 33 -10.69 13.59 1.34
N TYR A 34 -11.57 13.78 0.38
CA TYR A 34 -12.80 13.02 0.20
C TYR A 34 -12.57 11.50 0.24
N ILE A 35 -11.45 10.99 -0.27
CA ILE A 35 -11.14 9.55 -0.29
C ILE A 35 -11.05 8.97 1.13
N TYR A 36 -10.50 9.74 2.07
CA TYR A 36 -10.34 9.31 3.47
C TYR A 36 -11.66 9.30 4.26
N GLU A 37 -12.70 9.96 3.75
CA GLU A 37 -14.02 10.09 4.39
C GLU A 37 -14.97 8.95 4.01
N GLN A 38 -14.62 8.16 2.99
CA GLN A 38 -15.51 7.10 2.47
C GLN A 38 -15.62 5.87 3.39
N GLY A 39 -14.83 5.78 4.46
CA GLY A 39 -14.83 4.60 5.34
C GLY A 39 -14.29 3.33 4.68
N ILE A 40 -13.77 3.43 3.47
CA ILE A 40 -13.13 2.35 2.73
C ILE A 40 -11.73 2.11 3.31
N PRO A 41 -11.32 0.84 3.58
CA PRO A 41 -9.98 0.54 4.04
C PRO A 41 -8.90 1.06 3.07
N ILE A 42 -7.85 1.70 3.60
CA ILE A 42 -6.74 2.23 2.82
C ILE A 42 -5.42 1.66 3.33
N LEU A 43 -4.58 1.19 2.40
CA LEU A 43 -3.20 0.81 2.64
C LEU A 43 -2.27 1.77 1.91
N GLY A 44 -1.42 2.49 2.65
CA GLY A 44 -0.33 3.29 2.09
C GLY A 44 0.99 2.51 2.09
N ILE A 45 1.65 2.44 0.94
CA ILE A 45 2.96 1.82 0.75
C ILE A 45 3.98 2.93 0.48
N CYS A 46 5.06 3.01 1.26
CA CYS A 46 6.14 3.97 1.11
C CYS A 46 5.63 5.42 0.98
N TYR A 47 5.65 6.01 -0.20
CA TYR A 47 5.08 7.34 -0.47
C TYR A 47 3.60 7.43 -0.05
N GLY A 48 2.80 6.40 -0.32
CA GLY A 48 1.39 6.36 0.10
C GLY A 48 1.18 6.40 1.60
N LEU A 49 2.07 5.79 2.39
CA LEU A 49 2.08 5.93 3.85
C LEU A 49 2.35 7.38 4.27
N GLN A 50 3.32 8.03 3.64
CA GLN A 50 3.70 9.42 3.95
C GLN A 50 2.56 10.39 3.63
N LEU A 51 1.82 10.17 2.52
CA LEU A 51 0.61 10.93 2.21
C LEU A 51 -0.46 10.78 3.29
N ILE A 52 -0.73 9.55 3.76
CA ILE A 52 -1.68 9.30 4.85
C ILE A 52 -1.21 10.05 6.11
N ALA A 53 0.05 9.89 6.52
CA ALA A 53 0.55 10.55 7.71
C ALA A 53 0.44 12.08 7.63
N LYS A 54 0.83 12.66 6.50
CA LYS A 54 0.75 14.11 6.25
C LYS A 54 -0.69 14.62 6.31
N GLN A 55 -1.64 13.89 5.71
CA GLN A 55 -3.07 14.24 5.70
C GLN A 55 -3.67 14.34 7.11
N PHE A 56 -3.21 13.51 8.02
CA PHE A 56 -3.72 13.48 9.40
C PHE A 56 -2.85 14.24 10.41
N GLY A 57 -1.97 15.14 9.94
CA GLY A 57 -1.18 16.03 10.79
C GLY A 57 0.17 15.46 11.25
N GLY A 58 0.59 14.32 10.70
CA GLY A 58 1.94 13.81 10.90
C GLY A 58 2.99 14.65 10.19
N LYS A 59 4.24 14.58 10.67
CA LYS A 59 5.38 15.29 10.10
C LYS A 59 6.29 14.31 9.38
N ILE A 60 6.61 14.63 8.14
CA ILE A 60 7.56 13.92 7.30
C ILE A 60 8.83 14.77 7.20
N THR A 61 9.99 14.15 7.32
CA THR A 61 11.29 14.81 7.20
C THR A 61 12.24 14.01 6.33
N PRO A 62 13.14 14.67 5.61
CA PRO A 62 14.24 13.97 4.95
C PRO A 62 15.03 13.15 5.97
N SER A 63 15.35 11.92 5.62
CA SER A 63 16.22 11.07 6.46
C SER A 63 17.67 11.35 6.14
N LYS A 64 18.49 11.59 7.18
CA LYS A 64 19.95 11.63 7.04
C LYS A 64 20.51 10.28 6.59
N ASP A 65 19.97 9.23 7.18
CA ASP A 65 20.31 7.84 6.87
C ASP A 65 19.23 7.27 5.94
N ARG A 66 19.48 7.39 4.64
CA ARG A 66 18.59 6.81 3.62
C ARG A 66 18.55 5.30 3.77
N GLU A 67 17.36 4.72 3.79
CA GLU A 67 17.21 3.25 3.84
C GLU A 67 16.91 2.71 2.44
N PHE A 68 17.89 2.00 1.88
CA PHE A 68 17.74 1.26 0.62
C PHE A 68 18.20 -0.17 0.83
N GLY A 69 17.37 -1.13 0.38
CA GLY A 69 17.69 -2.54 0.44
C GLY A 69 17.05 -3.28 1.61
N LYS A 70 17.67 -4.39 2.00
CA LYS A 70 17.20 -5.29 3.05
C LYS A 70 17.35 -4.66 4.43
N THR A 71 16.23 -4.56 5.16
CA THR A 71 16.18 -4.00 6.52
C THR A 71 15.37 -4.92 7.42
N GLN A 72 15.73 -4.99 8.70
CA GLN A 72 14.96 -5.72 9.70
C GLN A 72 14.02 -4.77 10.45
N ILE A 73 12.71 -5.05 10.42
CA ILE A 73 11.75 -4.35 11.26
C ILE A 73 11.42 -5.17 12.51
N LYS A 74 11.21 -4.47 13.64
CA LYS A 74 10.87 -5.03 14.95
C LYS A 74 9.41 -4.65 15.27
N PHE A 75 8.60 -5.63 15.65
CA PHE A 75 7.20 -5.43 15.96
C PHE A 75 7.00 -5.06 17.43
N LYS A 76 6.14 -4.06 17.68
CA LYS A 76 5.79 -3.58 19.02
C LYS A 76 4.34 -3.87 19.39
N LYS A 77 3.43 -3.92 18.41
CA LYS A 77 2.00 -4.17 18.62
C LYS A 77 1.43 -5.10 17.54
N ARG A 78 0.31 -5.75 17.85
CA ARG A 78 -0.43 -6.58 16.89
C ARG A 78 -1.19 -5.70 15.88
N SER A 79 -1.25 -6.16 14.64
CA SER A 79 -2.01 -5.55 13.56
C SER A 79 -2.64 -6.62 12.69
N PRO A 80 -3.91 -6.49 12.26
CA PRO A 80 -4.53 -7.41 11.32
C PRO A 80 -3.77 -7.46 9.98
N LEU A 81 -3.10 -6.37 9.61
CA LEU A 81 -2.25 -6.32 8.42
C LEU A 81 -1.10 -7.33 8.47
N LEU A 82 -0.57 -7.61 9.66
CA LEU A 82 0.62 -8.44 9.90
C LEU A 82 0.28 -9.80 10.50
N GLU A 83 -0.99 -10.18 10.48
CA GLU A 83 -1.44 -11.45 11.03
C GLU A 83 -0.79 -12.64 10.31
N ASN A 84 -0.24 -13.58 11.09
CA ASN A 84 0.46 -14.75 10.60
C ASN A 84 1.67 -14.47 9.67
N VAL A 85 2.18 -13.23 9.65
CA VAL A 85 3.43 -12.86 8.95
C VAL A 85 4.63 -12.95 9.89
N LEU A 86 4.36 -12.87 11.20
CA LEU A 86 5.37 -12.79 12.23
C LEU A 86 6.11 -14.11 12.41
N LEU A 87 7.43 -14.03 12.36
CA LEU A 87 8.33 -15.06 12.84
C LEU A 87 8.37 -15.04 14.40
N PRO A 88 8.73 -16.14 15.06
CA PRO A 88 8.88 -16.18 16.52
C PRO A 88 9.79 -15.08 17.09
N SER A 89 10.79 -14.64 16.31
CA SER A 89 11.73 -13.57 16.64
C SER A 89 11.11 -12.18 16.76
N LYS A 90 9.84 -11.98 16.42
CA LYS A 90 9.19 -10.66 16.30
C LYS A 90 9.93 -9.69 15.36
N ARG A 91 10.71 -10.21 14.43
CA ARG A 91 11.44 -9.47 13.39
C ARG A 91 11.02 -9.93 12.02
N LEU A 92 11.08 -9.05 11.03
CA LEU A 92 10.78 -9.35 9.65
C LEU A 92 11.75 -8.63 8.74
N GLN A 93 12.38 -9.36 7.80
CA GLN A 93 13.15 -8.75 6.74
C GLN A 93 12.20 -8.13 5.71
N VAL A 94 12.41 -6.87 5.42
CA VAL A 94 11.65 -6.09 4.44
C VAL A 94 12.59 -5.37 3.48
N TRP A 95 12.05 -4.89 2.37
CA TRP A 95 12.79 -4.06 1.43
C TRP A 95 12.40 -2.59 1.61
N MET A 96 13.36 -1.77 2.01
CA MET A 96 13.21 -0.32 2.12
C MET A 96 13.73 0.36 0.86
N SER A 97 13.09 1.46 0.48
CA SER A 97 13.51 2.34 -0.63
C SER A 97 12.94 3.73 -0.41
N HIS A 98 13.52 4.48 0.53
CA HIS A 98 13.03 5.82 0.85
C HIS A 98 14.11 6.78 1.33
N SER A 99 13.93 8.07 0.99
CA SER A 99 14.75 9.19 1.45
C SER A 99 14.05 10.01 2.54
N ASP A 100 12.72 9.97 2.59
CA ASP A 100 11.90 10.65 3.57
C ASP A 100 11.31 9.66 4.56
N LYS A 101 11.14 10.08 5.82
CA LYS A 101 10.52 9.27 6.87
C LYS A 101 9.54 10.08 7.70
N ILE A 102 8.56 9.40 8.30
CA ILE A 102 7.70 10.02 9.31
C ILE A 102 8.56 10.30 10.54
N SER A 103 8.59 11.55 10.97
CA SER A 103 9.26 11.99 12.21
C SER A 103 8.27 12.18 13.36
N ILE A 104 7.01 12.53 13.06
CA ILE A 104 5.92 12.62 14.04
C ILE A 104 4.72 11.88 13.47
N ILE A 105 4.26 10.88 14.20
CA ILE A 105 3.04 10.13 13.87
C ILE A 105 1.82 10.98 14.24
N PRO A 106 0.72 10.98 13.45
CA PRO A 106 -0.53 11.62 13.87
C PRO A 106 -1.08 10.99 15.15
N ASP A 107 -1.64 11.78 16.06
CA ASP A 107 -2.14 11.35 17.39
C ASP A 107 -3.15 10.19 17.32
N SER A 108 -3.94 10.13 16.25
CA SER A 108 -4.95 9.08 16.03
C SER A 108 -4.36 7.77 15.50
N PHE A 109 -3.04 7.69 15.24
CA PHE A 109 -2.37 6.50 14.73
C PHE A 109 -1.57 5.78 15.82
N GLN A 110 -1.37 4.49 15.61
CA GLN A 110 -0.55 3.63 16.46
C GLN A 110 0.69 3.18 15.69
N LYS A 111 1.86 3.26 16.32
CA LYS A 111 3.07 2.61 15.87
C LYS A 111 2.95 1.10 16.07
N ILE A 112 3.18 0.34 14.99
CA ILE A 112 3.11 -1.12 14.98
C ILE A 112 4.49 -1.74 14.88
N ALA A 113 5.36 -1.20 14.03
CA ALA A 113 6.73 -1.67 13.87
C ALA A 113 7.69 -0.52 13.57
N SER A 114 8.97 -0.74 13.86
CA SER A 114 10.07 0.17 13.56
C SER A 114 11.27 -0.59 13.00
N SER A 115 12.14 0.08 12.23
CA SER A 115 13.53 -0.34 11.98
C SER A 115 14.47 0.48 12.84
N ASP A 116 15.76 0.25 12.70
CA ASP A 116 16.76 1.02 13.45
C ASP A 116 16.83 2.48 12.97
N ASN A 117 16.54 2.75 11.69
CA ASN A 117 16.54 4.09 11.10
C ASN A 117 15.15 4.67 10.82
N CYS A 118 14.09 3.86 10.87
CA CYS A 118 12.71 4.26 10.63
C CYS A 118 11.83 3.91 11.84
N GLU A 119 11.56 4.91 12.67
CA GLU A 119 10.74 4.77 13.90
C GLU A 119 9.32 4.31 13.58
N PHE A 120 8.74 4.69 12.45
CA PHE A 120 7.37 4.41 12.04
C PHE A 120 7.32 3.60 10.75
N ALA A 121 7.97 2.42 10.76
CA ALA A 121 7.98 1.51 9.62
C ALA A 121 6.60 0.91 9.29
N VAL A 122 5.75 0.74 10.31
CA VAL A 122 4.34 0.36 10.16
C VAL A 122 3.50 1.16 11.14
N ILE A 123 2.44 1.79 10.63
CA ILE A 123 1.44 2.50 11.43
C ILE A 123 0.03 2.08 11.06
N GLN A 124 -0.91 2.30 11.96
CA GLN A 124 -2.33 2.05 11.70
C GLN A 124 -3.24 3.00 12.47
N ASN A 125 -4.42 3.27 11.89
CA ASN A 125 -5.59 3.78 12.58
C ASN A 125 -6.75 2.81 12.33
N LYS A 126 -7.01 1.92 13.29
CA LYS A 126 -8.05 0.89 13.15
C LYS A 126 -9.45 1.49 12.99
N LYS A 127 -9.74 2.57 13.72
CA LYS A 127 -11.06 3.23 13.70
C LYS A 127 -11.39 3.74 12.29
N LYS A 128 -10.41 4.33 11.62
CA LYS A 128 -10.55 4.85 10.26
C LYS A 128 -10.19 3.81 9.16
N LYS A 129 -9.80 2.59 9.54
CA LYS A 129 -9.32 1.52 8.64
C LYS A 129 -8.14 1.97 7.76
N LEU A 130 -7.25 2.78 8.32
CA LEU A 130 -6.05 3.26 7.64
C LEU A 130 -4.82 2.49 8.11
N TYR A 131 -4.06 1.99 7.16
CA TYR A 131 -2.85 1.21 7.39
C TYR A 131 -1.73 1.75 6.53
N GLY A 132 -0.50 1.68 7.03
CA GLY A 132 0.64 2.12 6.24
C GLY A 132 1.91 1.36 6.57
N VAL A 133 2.70 1.09 5.53
CA VAL A 133 4.02 0.45 5.60
C VAL A 133 5.04 1.30 4.85
N GLN A 134 6.22 1.54 5.44
CA GLN A 134 7.27 2.33 4.79
C GLN A 134 8.06 1.49 3.78
N PHE A 135 8.08 0.18 3.95
CA PHE A 135 8.72 -0.78 3.05
C PHE A 135 7.78 -1.20 1.90
N HIS A 136 8.33 -1.95 0.96
CA HIS A 136 7.64 -2.45 -0.22
C HIS A 136 7.22 -3.92 -0.02
N PRO A 137 5.95 -4.21 0.33
CA PRO A 137 5.47 -5.59 0.47
C PRO A 137 5.28 -6.30 -0.88
N GLU A 138 5.22 -5.56 -1.98
CA GLU A 138 5.01 -6.09 -3.33
C GLU A 138 6.26 -6.71 -3.95
N VAL A 139 7.46 -6.39 -3.42
CA VAL A 139 8.71 -6.91 -3.98
C VAL A 139 9.11 -8.24 -3.31
N VAL A 140 9.78 -9.09 -4.09
CA VAL A 140 10.21 -10.45 -3.65
C VAL A 140 11.17 -10.45 -2.45
N HIS A 141 11.89 -9.35 -2.22
CA HIS A 141 12.85 -9.21 -1.13
C HIS A 141 12.20 -8.95 0.24
N THR A 142 10.91 -8.64 0.28
CA THR A 142 10.14 -8.54 1.53
C THR A 142 9.58 -9.91 1.88
N ILE A 143 10.12 -10.51 2.95
CA ILE A 143 9.64 -11.81 3.44
C ILE A 143 8.19 -11.67 3.89
N GLY A 144 7.31 -12.55 3.39
CA GLY A 144 5.88 -12.51 3.73
C GLY A 144 5.11 -11.32 3.16
N GLY A 145 5.68 -10.54 2.24
CA GLY A 145 5.03 -9.39 1.62
C GLY A 145 3.69 -9.73 0.96
N THR A 146 3.64 -10.84 0.21
CA THR A 146 2.38 -11.37 -0.35
C THR A 146 1.34 -11.67 0.72
N LYS A 147 1.75 -12.12 1.91
CA LYS A 147 0.84 -12.39 3.03
C LYS A 147 0.28 -11.08 3.59
N ILE A 148 1.10 -10.05 3.72
CA ILE A 148 0.67 -8.69 4.12
C ILE A 148 -0.40 -8.17 3.18
N LEU A 149 -0.17 -8.23 1.87
CA LEU A 149 -1.15 -7.82 0.86
C LEU A 149 -2.42 -8.67 0.91
N LYS A 150 -2.30 -9.99 1.09
CA LYS A 150 -3.47 -10.88 1.29
C LYS A 150 -4.25 -10.51 2.54
N ASN A 151 -3.60 -10.21 3.66
CA ASN A 151 -4.27 -9.78 4.88
C ASN A 151 -5.08 -8.49 4.65
N PHE A 152 -4.49 -7.52 3.93
CA PHE A 152 -5.22 -6.31 3.59
C PHE A 152 -6.45 -6.62 2.72
N ILE A 153 -6.26 -7.32 1.60
CA ILE A 153 -7.32 -7.62 0.64
C ILE A 153 -8.41 -8.51 1.25
N ARG A 154 -8.04 -9.56 2.00
CA ARG A 154 -8.99 -10.57 2.48
C ARG A 154 -9.58 -10.21 3.84
N ASN A 155 -8.70 -9.96 4.83
CA ASN A 155 -9.12 -9.83 6.22
C ASN A 155 -9.62 -8.43 6.53
N ILE A 156 -9.03 -7.40 5.89
CA ILE A 156 -9.38 -6.00 6.16
C ILE A 156 -10.45 -5.50 5.17
N CYS A 157 -10.28 -5.75 3.87
CA CYS A 157 -11.23 -5.30 2.85
C CYS A 157 -12.38 -6.29 2.61
N GLY A 158 -12.29 -7.53 3.08
CA GLY A 158 -13.34 -8.55 2.92
C GLY A 158 -13.52 -9.02 1.47
N CYS A 159 -12.49 -8.90 0.62
CA CYS A 159 -12.57 -9.36 -0.77
C CYS A 159 -12.62 -10.89 -0.85
N SER A 160 -13.50 -11.43 -1.71
CA SER A 160 -13.63 -12.86 -1.92
C SER A 160 -12.45 -13.47 -2.67
N ALA A 161 -12.21 -14.79 -2.50
CA ALA A 161 -11.17 -15.54 -3.20
C ALA A 161 -11.55 -15.98 -4.63
N LYS A 162 -12.74 -15.57 -5.10
CA LYS A 162 -13.30 -16.10 -6.36
C LYS A 162 -12.58 -15.63 -7.61
N TRP A 163 -11.82 -14.50 -7.52
CA TRP A 163 -11.03 -14.03 -8.64
C TRP A 163 -9.82 -14.94 -8.88
N ASN A 164 -9.64 -15.41 -10.11
CA ASN A 164 -8.45 -16.12 -10.54
C ASN A 164 -8.00 -15.63 -11.93
N MET A 165 -6.70 -15.75 -12.20
CA MET A 165 -6.07 -15.25 -13.42
C MET A 165 -6.60 -15.95 -14.69
N LYS A 166 -6.99 -17.23 -14.62
CA LYS A 166 -7.55 -17.94 -15.77
C LYS A 166 -8.88 -17.34 -16.21
N PHE A 167 -9.75 -17.04 -15.27
CA PHE A 167 -11.03 -16.40 -15.55
C PHE A 167 -10.85 -14.99 -16.09
N PHE A 168 -9.94 -14.22 -15.50
CA PHE A 168 -9.61 -12.86 -15.96
C PHE A 168 -9.06 -12.87 -17.38
N LYS A 169 -8.10 -13.76 -17.69
CA LYS A 169 -7.55 -13.94 -19.04
C LYS A 169 -8.64 -14.26 -20.06
N LYS A 170 -9.56 -15.17 -19.72
CA LYS A 170 -10.66 -15.53 -20.62
C LYS A 170 -11.55 -14.32 -20.89
N LYS A 171 -11.94 -13.60 -19.85
CA LYS A 171 -12.76 -12.38 -19.98
C LYS A 171 -12.08 -11.31 -20.84
N ILE A 172 -10.79 -11.00 -20.60
CA ILE A 172 -10.06 -10.01 -21.42
C ILE A 172 -10.00 -10.43 -22.89
N ILE A 173 -9.78 -11.72 -23.19
CA ILE A 173 -9.77 -12.21 -24.56
C ILE A 173 -11.15 -12.01 -25.21
N GLU A 174 -12.24 -12.28 -24.48
CA GLU A 174 -13.60 -12.06 -24.97
C GLU A 174 -13.89 -10.57 -25.19
N ASP A 175 -13.50 -9.71 -24.24
CA ASP A 175 -13.65 -8.25 -24.34
C ASP A 175 -12.88 -7.67 -25.54
N ILE A 176 -11.63 -8.11 -25.77
CA ILE A 176 -10.83 -7.71 -26.92
C ILE A 176 -11.48 -8.19 -28.23
N LYS A 177 -11.96 -9.44 -28.29
CA LYS A 177 -12.62 -9.97 -29.47
C LYS A 177 -13.89 -9.18 -29.81
N MET A 178 -14.69 -8.80 -28.80
CA MET A 178 -15.88 -7.97 -29.00
C MET A 178 -15.51 -6.56 -29.49
N LEU A 179 -14.45 -5.98 -28.92
CA LEU A 179 -14.00 -4.64 -29.30
C LEU A 179 -13.44 -4.59 -30.72
N VAL A 180 -12.64 -5.58 -31.11
CA VAL A 180 -11.97 -5.64 -32.41
C VAL A 180 -12.91 -6.13 -33.52
N GLY A 181 -13.85 -7.03 -33.19
CA GLY A 181 -14.77 -7.60 -34.17
C GLY A 181 -14.02 -8.29 -35.32
N LYS A 182 -14.21 -7.80 -36.56
CA LYS A 182 -13.54 -8.30 -37.79
C LYS A 182 -12.34 -7.44 -38.22
N GLU A 183 -12.03 -6.40 -37.45
CA GLU A 183 -10.95 -5.47 -37.77
C GLU A 183 -9.55 -6.08 -37.52
N LYS A 184 -8.53 -5.49 -38.16
CA LYS A 184 -7.13 -5.89 -38.01
C LYS A 184 -6.51 -5.14 -36.82
N VAL A 185 -5.69 -5.82 -36.06
CA VAL A 185 -4.96 -5.26 -34.89
C VAL A 185 -3.45 -5.38 -35.13
N ILE A 186 -2.74 -4.32 -34.82
CA ILE A 186 -1.27 -4.32 -34.81
C ILE A 186 -0.82 -4.36 -33.33
N CYS A 187 0.04 -5.32 -33.00
CA CYS A 187 0.62 -5.44 -31.66
C CYS A 187 2.13 -5.15 -31.74
N GLY A 188 2.56 -4.09 -31.06
CA GLY A 188 3.97 -3.81 -30.84
C GLY A 188 4.47 -4.56 -29.60
N LEU A 189 5.41 -5.48 -29.77
CA LEU A 189 6.06 -6.17 -28.66
C LEU A 189 7.40 -5.49 -28.36
N SER A 190 7.62 -5.08 -27.12
CA SER A 190 8.96 -4.75 -26.63
C SER A 190 9.62 -6.01 -26.11
N GLY A 191 10.83 -6.30 -26.61
CA GLY A 191 11.63 -7.44 -26.15
C GLY A 191 12.24 -7.24 -24.79
#